data_0742d6b8e80cebd99ff874cefa70159e
#
_entry.id   0742d6b8e80cebd99ff874cefa70159e
#
_cell.length_a   1.000
_cell.length_b   1.000
_cell.length_c   1.000
_cell.angle_alpha   90.00
_cell.angle_beta   90.00
_cell.angle_gamma   90.00
#
_symmetry.space_group_name_H-M   'P 1'
#
loop_
_entity.id
_entity.type
_entity.pdbx_description
1 polymer ?
#
loop_
_entity_poly.entity_id
_entity_poly.type
_entity_poly.pdbx_seq_one_letter_code
_entity_poly.pdbx_strand_id
1 'polypeptide(L)'
;MKKTIIFCRSIGLGDLIILLANIHAISRKINNKVTVVAQRNTHANFILQNDPHIEEVIILDKKEIKGFFNIIKKIKPKKFDQSYIFSDSIRLYLISKLSGIKDSFHYKFFSKKGKNFFKTAKEFTEKTLKVEIESQSKIYFNKDEKESAKKKHGITDETKNLICGISAS
;
A
#
# COMPACT_ATOMS: atom_id res chain seq x y z
N MET A 1 19.86 -4.19 6.23
CA MET A 1 18.37 -4.29 6.04
C MET A 1 18.04 -3.69 4.69
N LYS A 2 17.16 -4.32 3.89
CA LYS A 2 16.77 -3.80 2.56
C LYS A 2 15.75 -2.66 2.72
N LYS A 3 16.06 -1.50 2.12
CA LYS A 3 15.14 -0.36 2.04
C LYS A 3 14.16 -0.58 0.89
N THR A 4 12.87 -0.64 1.21
CA THR A 4 11.83 -1.11 0.28
C THR A 4 10.81 -0.04 -0.02
N ILE A 5 10.45 0.10 -1.29
CA ILE A 5 9.37 0.98 -1.75
C ILE A 5 8.26 0.16 -2.41
N ILE A 6 7.02 0.50 -2.11
CA ILE A 6 5.83 -0.14 -2.67
C ILE A 6 5.04 0.88 -3.46
N PHE A 7 4.84 0.61 -4.75
CA PHE A 7 4.00 1.42 -5.62
C PHE A 7 2.59 0.84 -5.65
N CYS A 8 1.66 1.52 -5.00
CA CYS A 8 0.25 1.20 -5.13
C CYS A 8 -0.29 1.75 -6.46
N ARG A 9 -1.13 0.97 -7.12
CA ARG A 9 -1.83 1.42 -8.33
C ARG A 9 -2.62 2.70 -8.04
N SER A 10 -2.93 3.48 -9.10
CA SER A 10 -3.88 4.60 -9.07
C SER A 10 -5.31 4.12 -8.86
N ILE A 11 -5.66 3.78 -7.65
CA ILE A 11 -6.90 3.16 -7.23
C ILE A 11 -7.46 3.97 -6.07
N GLY A 12 -8.68 3.69 -5.70
CA GLY A 12 -9.34 4.34 -4.59
C GLY A 12 -8.90 3.79 -3.23
N LEU A 13 -9.55 4.30 -2.20
CA LEU A 13 -9.34 3.89 -0.80
C LEU A 13 -9.55 2.38 -0.61
N GLY A 14 -10.60 1.80 -1.20
CA GLY A 14 -10.92 0.38 -1.05
C GLY A 14 -9.79 -0.55 -1.51
N ASP A 15 -9.19 -0.24 -2.65
CA ASP A 15 -8.07 -1.03 -3.17
C ASP A 15 -6.80 -0.89 -2.31
N LEU A 16 -6.55 0.30 -1.72
CA LEU A 16 -5.47 0.46 -0.76
C LEU A 16 -5.68 -0.45 0.45
N ILE A 17 -6.89 -0.49 0.99
CA ILE A 17 -7.24 -1.36 2.13
C ILE A 17 -7.00 -2.83 1.77
N ILE A 18 -7.41 -3.26 0.57
CA ILE A 18 -7.15 -4.62 0.08
C ILE A 18 -5.66 -4.92 0.01
N LEU A 19 -4.82 -3.95 -0.35
CA LEU A 19 -3.38 -4.13 -0.43
C LEU A 19 -2.67 -4.18 0.91
N LEU A 20 -3.28 -3.73 2.03
CA LEU A 20 -2.61 -3.68 3.33
C LEU A 20 -2.06 -5.04 3.77
N ALA A 21 -2.80 -6.13 3.57
CA ALA A 21 -2.33 -7.48 3.88
C ALA A 21 -1.00 -7.81 3.17
N ASN A 22 -0.90 -7.42 1.89
CA ASN A 22 0.30 -7.63 1.08
C ASN A 22 1.46 -6.72 1.55
N ILE A 23 1.18 -5.45 1.83
CA ILE A 23 2.16 -4.47 2.33
C ILE A 23 2.75 -4.94 3.67
N HIS A 24 1.88 -5.37 4.60
CA HIS A 24 2.32 -5.89 5.90
C HIS A 24 3.14 -7.18 5.76
N ALA A 25 2.74 -8.08 4.86
CA ALA A 25 3.50 -9.31 4.59
C ALA A 25 4.91 -9.00 4.06
N ILE A 26 5.04 -8.02 3.15
CA ILE A 26 6.34 -7.57 2.64
C ILE A 26 7.19 -7.00 3.79
N SER A 27 6.63 -6.08 4.58
CA SER A 27 7.32 -5.48 5.73
C SER A 27 7.81 -6.54 6.73
N ARG A 28 6.94 -7.48 7.12
CA ARG A 28 7.31 -8.58 8.02
C ARG A 28 8.43 -9.45 7.44
N LYS A 29 8.33 -9.83 6.15
CA LYS A 29 9.33 -10.69 5.50
C LYS A 29 10.72 -10.06 5.44
N ILE A 30 10.79 -8.75 5.18
CA ILE A 30 12.07 -8.03 5.13
C ILE A 30 12.55 -7.59 6.52
N ASN A 31 11.73 -7.78 7.54
CA ASN A 31 11.93 -7.31 8.92
C ASN A 31 12.29 -5.81 8.97
N ASN A 32 11.57 -5.00 8.20
CA ASN A 32 11.78 -3.56 8.11
C ASN A 32 10.51 -2.85 7.67
N LYS A 33 10.36 -1.58 8.05
CA LYS A 33 9.29 -0.73 7.54
C LYS A 33 9.47 -0.45 6.06
N VAL A 34 8.37 -0.16 5.38
CA VAL A 34 8.34 0.12 3.94
C VAL A 34 7.86 1.53 3.63
N THR A 35 8.33 2.11 2.54
CA THR A 35 7.79 3.35 1.98
C THR A 35 6.68 3.02 0.98
N VAL A 36 5.51 3.62 1.15
CA VAL A 36 4.37 3.44 0.24
C VAL A 36 4.22 4.66 -0.66
N VAL A 37 4.11 4.42 -1.95
CA VAL A 37 3.78 5.46 -2.96
C VAL A 37 2.32 5.28 -3.37
N ALA A 38 1.51 6.29 -3.13
CA ALA A 38 0.09 6.27 -3.41
C ALA A 38 -0.41 7.58 -4.02
N GLN A 39 -1.61 7.57 -4.58
CA GLN A 39 -2.26 8.79 -5.06
C GLN A 39 -3.04 9.49 -3.93
N ARG A 40 -3.28 10.79 -4.09
CA ARG A 40 -4.01 11.60 -3.10
C ARG A 40 -5.42 11.06 -2.80
N ASN A 41 -6.12 10.57 -3.81
CA ASN A 41 -7.48 10.03 -3.68
C ASN A 41 -7.57 8.71 -2.88
N THR A 42 -6.44 8.09 -2.53
CA THR A 42 -6.41 6.92 -1.66
C THR A 42 -6.48 7.27 -0.19
N HIS A 43 -6.29 8.53 0.18
CA HIS A 43 -6.14 8.99 1.56
C HIS A 43 -5.05 8.22 2.36
N ALA A 44 -4.05 7.69 1.66
CA ALA A 44 -3.03 6.82 2.24
C ALA A 44 -2.25 7.48 3.39
N ASN A 45 -1.99 8.78 3.32
CA ASN A 45 -1.33 9.53 4.39
C ASN A 45 -2.12 9.50 5.71
N PHE A 46 -3.45 9.48 5.63
CA PHE A 46 -4.32 9.39 6.80
C PHE A 46 -4.46 7.94 7.29
N ILE A 47 -4.73 7.01 6.38
CA ILE A 47 -4.97 5.59 6.72
C ILE A 47 -3.71 4.91 7.28
N LEU A 48 -2.52 5.30 6.81
CA LEU A 48 -1.26 4.64 7.14
C LEU A 48 -0.43 5.39 8.20
N GLN A 49 -0.92 6.52 8.74
CA GLN A 49 -0.14 7.36 9.65
C GLN A 49 0.31 6.64 10.93
N ASN A 50 -0.49 5.70 11.45
CA ASN A 50 -0.21 4.94 12.67
C ASN A 50 0.21 3.50 12.38
N ASP A 51 0.49 3.15 11.13
CA ASP A 51 0.81 1.78 10.74
C ASP A 51 2.28 1.45 11.09
N PRO A 52 2.52 0.47 11.99
CA PRO A 52 3.87 0.13 12.42
C PRO A 52 4.76 -0.47 11.31
N HIS A 53 4.16 -0.89 10.20
CA HIS A 53 4.87 -1.46 9.04
C HIS A 53 5.31 -0.39 8.03
N ILE A 54 4.84 0.85 8.19
CA ILE A 54 5.08 1.94 7.24
C ILE A 54 6.09 2.92 7.81
N GLU A 55 7.11 3.26 7.02
CA GLU A 55 8.10 4.29 7.33
C GLU A 55 7.65 5.65 6.83
N GLU A 56 7.15 5.68 5.58
CA GLU A 56 6.81 6.92 4.91
C GLU A 56 5.72 6.66 3.86
N VAL A 57 4.84 7.63 3.68
CA VAL A 57 3.88 7.66 2.57
C VAL A 57 4.23 8.81 1.63
N ILE A 58 4.55 8.49 0.38
CA ILE A 58 4.80 9.47 -0.68
C ILE A 58 3.52 9.62 -1.50
N ILE A 59 2.86 10.76 -1.35
CA ILE A 59 1.67 11.09 -2.14
C ILE A 59 2.09 11.69 -3.47
N LEU A 60 1.53 11.14 -4.55
CA LEU A 60 1.68 11.65 -5.90
C LEU A 60 0.39 12.32 -6.36
N ASP A 61 0.47 13.56 -6.76
CA ASP A 61 -0.63 14.27 -7.41
C ASP A 61 -0.79 13.84 -8.88
N LYS A 62 -2.00 14.00 -9.44
CA LYS A 62 -2.27 13.67 -10.86
C LYS A 62 -1.30 14.35 -11.83
N LYS A 63 -0.87 15.58 -11.53
CA LYS A 63 0.13 16.31 -12.34
C LYS A 63 1.52 15.70 -12.23
N GLU A 64 1.92 15.23 -11.06
CA GLU A 64 3.23 14.58 -10.83
C GLU A 64 3.31 13.21 -11.50
N ILE A 65 2.21 12.47 -11.56
CA ILE A 65 2.15 11.18 -12.26
C ILE A 65 2.41 11.35 -13.76
N LYS A 66 2.04 12.50 -14.36
CA LYS A 66 2.40 12.83 -15.73
C LYS A 66 3.90 13.16 -15.87
N GLY A 67 4.54 13.62 -14.81
CA GLY A 67 5.96 13.96 -14.78
C GLY A 67 6.84 12.76 -14.42
N PHE A 68 7.19 11.93 -15.39
CA PHE A 68 8.08 10.77 -15.22
C PHE A 68 9.37 11.11 -14.43
N PHE A 69 10.05 12.15 -14.84
CA PHE A 69 11.30 12.58 -14.18
C PHE A 69 11.10 13.15 -12.77
N ASN A 70 9.94 13.73 -12.48
CA ASN A 70 9.65 14.27 -11.14
C ASN A 70 9.56 13.16 -10.11
N ILE A 71 8.97 12.01 -10.48
CA ILE A 71 8.90 10.85 -9.60
C ILE A 71 10.30 10.29 -9.35
N ILE A 72 11.12 10.18 -10.40
CA ILE A 72 12.51 9.72 -10.28
C ILE A 72 13.30 10.64 -9.36
N LYS A 73 13.18 11.97 -9.53
CA LYS A 73 13.85 12.96 -8.65
C LYS A 73 13.45 12.81 -7.17
N LYS A 74 12.21 12.45 -6.87
CA LYS A 74 11.74 12.22 -5.50
C LYS A 74 12.27 10.90 -4.91
N ILE A 75 12.39 9.85 -5.73
CA ILE A 75 12.69 8.49 -5.26
C ILE A 75 14.19 8.20 -5.24
N LYS A 76 14.92 8.60 -6.28
CA LYS A 76 16.35 8.30 -6.45
C LYS A 76 17.24 8.70 -5.26
N PRO A 77 17.08 9.90 -4.64
CA PRO A 77 17.90 10.29 -3.49
C PRO A 77 17.69 9.40 -2.26
N LYS A 78 16.54 8.72 -2.17
CA LYS A 78 16.18 7.86 -1.02
C LYS A 78 16.88 6.50 -1.05
N LYS A 79 17.53 6.11 -2.16
CA LYS A 79 18.38 4.91 -2.31
C LYS A 79 17.69 3.62 -1.87
N PHE A 80 16.56 3.28 -2.48
CA PHE A 80 15.87 2.02 -2.22
C PHE A 80 16.62 0.84 -2.88
N ASP A 81 16.62 -0.32 -2.21
CA ASP A 81 17.22 -1.55 -2.69
C ASP A 81 16.25 -2.35 -3.56
N GLN A 82 14.98 -2.35 -3.16
CA GLN A 82 13.94 -3.13 -3.84
C GLN A 82 12.60 -2.41 -3.94
N SER A 83 11.81 -2.78 -4.95
CA SER A 83 10.46 -2.25 -5.16
C SER A 83 9.46 -3.34 -5.47
N TYR A 84 8.23 -3.14 -4.96
CA TYR A 84 7.05 -3.93 -5.32
C TYR A 84 6.04 -3.02 -6.01
N ILE A 85 5.59 -3.40 -7.20
CA ILE A 85 4.77 -2.55 -8.07
C ILE A 85 3.43 -3.23 -8.29
N PHE A 86 2.41 -2.81 -7.53
CA PHE A 86 1.02 -3.30 -7.64
C PHE A 86 0.25 -2.52 -8.70
N SER A 87 0.77 -2.55 -9.92
CA SER A 87 0.19 -1.86 -11.07
C SER A 87 0.62 -2.54 -12.37
N ASP A 88 -0.24 -2.53 -13.37
CA ASP A 88 0.10 -3.00 -14.73
C ASP A 88 1.00 -2.03 -15.50
N SER A 89 1.31 -0.88 -14.92
CA SER A 89 2.05 0.20 -15.58
C SER A 89 3.52 -0.13 -15.74
N ILE A 90 3.95 -0.41 -16.95
CA ILE A 90 5.38 -0.52 -17.33
C ILE A 90 6.14 0.75 -16.95
N ARG A 91 5.48 1.90 -16.98
CA ARG A 91 6.07 3.19 -16.59
C ARG A 91 6.59 3.18 -15.15
N LEU A 92 5.84 2.64 -14.19
CA LEU A 92 6.29 2.54 -12.80
C LEU A 92 7.49 1.61 -12.67
N TYR A 93 7.53 0.54 -13.45
CA TYR A 93 8.69 -0.33 -13.51
C TYR A 93 9.94 0.40 -14.05
N LEU A 94 9.78 1.17 -15.11
CA LEU A 94 10.89 1.99 -15.66
C LEU A 94 11.34 3.07 -14.65
N ILE A 95 10.40 3.74 -13.97
CA ILE A 95 10.72 4.69 -12.90
C ILE A 95 11.56 4.02 -11.81
N SER A 96 11.15 2.84 -11.37
CA SER A 96 11.90 2.07 -10.38
C SER A 96 13.33 1.79 -10.85
N LYS A 97 13.50 1.26 -12.06
CA LYS A 97 14.84 0.95 -12.60
C LYS A 97 15.71 2.20 -12.80
N LEU A 98 15.17 3.27 -13.34
CA LEU A 98 15.89 4.54 -13.55
C LEU A 98 16.18 5.28 -12.23
N SER A 99 15.46 4.97 -11.19
CA SER A 99 15.77 5.44 -9.82
C SER A 99 16.92 4.66 -9.16
N GLY A 100 17.49 3.65 -9.85
CA GLY A 100 18.61 2.87 -9.35
C GLY A 100 18.22 1.68 -8.47
N ILE A 101 16.95 1.30 -8.44
CA ILE A 101 16.46 0.18 -7.64
C ILE A 101 16.85 -1.14 -8.33
N LYS A 102 17.64 -1.95 -7.64
CA LYS A 102 18.18 -3.21 -8.20
C LYS A 102 17.08 -4.25 -8.40
N ASP A 103 16.34 -4.56 -7.35
CA ASP A 103 15.30 -5.59 -7.32
C ASP A 103 13.93 -4.95 -7.53
N SER A 104 13.34 -5.11 -8.71
CA SER A 104 12.02 -4.54 -9.03
C SER A 104 11.05 -5.65 -9.40
N PHE A 105 10.09 -5.91 -8.53
CA PHE A 105 9.04 -6.91 -8.70
C PHE A 105 7.79 -6.23 -9.27
N HIS A 106 7.29 -6.72 -10.39
CA HIS A 106 6.21 -6.09 -11.13
C HIS A 106 4.99 -7.00 -11.25
N TYR A 107 3.87 -6.54 -10.76
CA TYR A 107 2.58 -7.20 -10.75
C TYR A 107 2.08 -7.65 -12.14
N LYS A 108 2.40 -6.92 -13.21
CA LYS A 108 1.96 -7.23 -14.58
C LYS A 108 2.30 -8.66 -15.01
N PHE A 109 3.43 -9.20 -14.55
CA PHE A 109 3.83 -10.56 -14.89
C PHE A 109 2.93 -11.64 -14.25
N PHE A 110 2.07 -11.26 -13.31
CA PHE A 110 1.14 -12.13 -12.60
C PHE A 110 -0.33 -11.84 -12.97
N SER A 111 -0.59 -10.66 -13.55
CA SER A 111 -1.93 -10.25 -13.97
C SER A 111 -2.39 -11.11 -15.15
N LYS A 112 -3.41 -11.92 -14.93
CA LYS A 112 -4.10 -12.68 -15.99
C LYS A 112 -5.47 -12.10 -16.22
N LYS A 113 -5.89 -12.03 -17.49
CA LYS A 113 -7.23 -11.61 -17.88
C LYS A 113 -8.28 -12.43 -17.10
N GLY A 114 -9.24 -11.77 -16.46
CA GLY A 114 -10.32 -12.42 -15.69
C GLY A 114 -10.04 -12.66 -14.20
N LYS A 115 -8.84 -12.42 -13.68
CA LYS A 115 -8.58 -12.47 -12.23
C LYS A 115 -8.94 -11.15 -11.57
N ASN A 116 -9.57 -11.23 -10.38
CA ASN A 116 -9.77 -10.03 -9.58
C ASN A 116 -8.45 -9.51 -8.99
N PHE A 117 -8.43 -8.23 -8.67
CA PHE A 117 -7.24 -7.54 -8.15
C PHE A 117 -6.70 -8.15 -6.87
N PHE A 118 -7.57 -8.47 -5.91
CA PHE A 118 -7.20 -9.09 -4.64
C PHE A 118 -6.42 -10.39 -4.82
N LYS A 119 -6.99 -11.33 -5.59
CA LYS A 119 -6.38 -12.63 -5.84
C LYS A 119 -5.03 -12.52 -6.53
N THR A 120 -4.93 -11.63 -7.52
CA THR A 120 -3.68 -11.42 -8.25
C THR A 120 -2.62 -10.74 -7.39
N ALA A 121 -2.99 -9.78 -6.54
CA ALA A 121 -2.06 -9.14 -5.60
C ALA A 121 -1.52 -10.14 -4.58
N LYS A 122 -2.39 -11.00 -4.04
CA LYS A 122 -2.00 -12.08 -3.13
C LYS A 122 -1.02 -13.04 -3.80
N GLU A 123 -1.37 -13.60 -4.97
CA GLU A 123 -0.51 -14.52 -5.73
C GLU A 123 0.86 -13.90 -6.07
N PHE A 124 0.87 -12.62 -6.47
CA PHE A 124 2.10 -11.89 -6.75
C PHE A 124 3.00 -11.80 -5.51
N THR A 125 2.42 -11.44 -4.37
CA THR A 125 3.16 -11.29 -3.13
C THR A 125 3.68 -12.64 -2.63
N GLU A 126 2.84 -13.68 -2.59
CA GLU A 126 3.22 -15.02 -2.14
C GLU A 126 4.34 -15.62 -2.98
N LYS A 127 4.24 -15.50 -4.31
CA LYS A 127 5.30 -15.99 -5.23
C LYS A 127 6.61 -15.23 -5.06
N THR A 128 6.52 -13.90 -4.87
CA THR A 128 7.72 -13.07 -4.75
C THR A 128 8.42 -13.28 -3.41
N LEU A 129 7.64 -13.40 -2.33
CA LEU A 129 8.18 -13.60 -0.98
C LEU A 129 8.48 -15.07 -0.67
N LYS A 130 7.94 -16.02 -1.45
CA LYS A 130 7.97 -17.47 -1.21
C LYS A 130 7.40 -17.84 0.15
N VAL A 131 6.28 -17.21 0.52
CA VAL A 131 5.54 -17.47 1.75
C VAL A 131 4.05 -17.33 1.48
N GLU A 132 3.23 -18.05 2.22
CA GLU A 132 1.80 -17.84 2.27
C GLU A 132 1.47 -16.58 3.09
N ILE A 133 0.49 -15.80 2.68
CA ILE A 133 0.10 -14.57 3.37
C ILE A 133 -1.35 -14.64 3.86
N GLU A 134 -1.56 -14.08 5.05
CA GLU A 134 -2.91 -13.86 5.58
C GLU A 134 -3.66 -12.88 4.70
N SER A 135 -4.95 -13.12 4.49
CA SER A 135 -5.80 -12.29 3.65
C SER A 135 -6.44 -11.12 4.40
N GLN A 136 -6.18 -10.99 5.70
CA GLN A 136 -6.79 -9.93 6.52
C GLN A 136 -5.99 -8.64 6.45
N SER A 137 -6.66 -7.58 6.01
CA SER A 137 -6.14 -6.21 6.08
C SER A 137 -6.41 -5.64 7.46
N LYS A 138 -5.43 -4.90 8.00
CA LYS A 138 -5.54 -4.24 9.30
C LYS A 138 -5.21 -2.78 9.17
N ILE A 139 -6.04 -1.91 9.77
CA ILE A 139 -5.81 -0.48 9.90
C ILE A 139 -5.45 -0.21 11.37
N TYR A 140 -4.45 0.62 11.58
CA TYR A 140 -3.95 0.95 12.91
C TYR A 140 -4.38 2.37 13.29
N PHE A 141 -4.97 2.48 14.48
CA PHE A 141 -5.38 3.74 15.09
C PHE A 141 -4.62 3.94 16.41
N ASN A 142 -4.32 5.17 16.77
CA ASN A 142 -3.80 5.47 18.09
C ASN A 142 -4.93 5.37 19.17
N LYS A 143 -4.55 5.42 20.44
CA LYS A 143 -5.51 5.28 21.54
C LYS A 143 -6.51 6.44 21.57
N ASP A 144 -6.04 7.67 21.34
CA ASP A 144 -6.88 8.87 21.41
C ASP A 144 -7.90 8.89 20.27
N GLU A 145 -7.52 8.46 19.06
CA GLU A 145 -8.45 8.30 17.93
C GLU A 145 -9.57 7.29 18.27
N LYS A 146 -9.22 6.15 18.90
CA LYS A 146 -10.19 5.13 19.29
C LYS A 146 -11.15 5.64 20.37
N GLU A 147 -10.62 6.25 21.42
CA GLU A 147 -11.44 6.77 22.51
C GLU A 147 -12.34 7.91 22.04
N SER A 148 -11.81 8.80 21.20
CA SER A 148 -12.60 9.88 20.59
C SER A 148 -13.74 9.33 19.72
N ALA A 149 -13.46 8.31 18.90
CA ALA A 149 -14.49 7.66 18.08
C ALA A 149 -15.54 6.95 18.96
N LYS A 150 -15.13 6.21 19.98
CA LYS A 150 -16.05 5.58 20.94
C LYS A 150 -16.99 6.61 21.57
N LYS A 151 -16.43 7.69 22.11
CA LYS A 151 -17.20 8.77 22.75
C LYS A 151 -18.17 9.42 21.76
N LYS A 152 -17.70 9.73 20.54
CA LYS A 152 -18.52 10.38 19.50
C LYS A 152 -19.70 9.55 19.07
N HIS A 153 -19.55 8.23 19.03
CA HIS A 153 -20.56 7.31 18.51
C HIS A 153 -21.27 6.50 19.61
N GLY A 154 -21.03 6.80 20.91
CA GLY A 154 -21.66 6.08 22.02
C GLY A 154 -21.29 4.60 22.08
N ILE A 155 -20.09 4.22 21.59
CA ILE A 155 -19.63 2.83 21.55
C ILE A 155 -19.01 2.47 22.90
N THR A 156 -19.51 1.42 23.56
CA THR A 156 -18.91 0.86 24.77
C THR A 156 -18.35 -0.53 24.50
N ASP A 157 -17.42 -0.99 25.34
CA ASP A 157 -16.84 -2.33 25.19
C ASP A 157 -17.84 -3.45 25.61
N GLU A 158 -18.93 -3.07 26.27
CA GLU A 158 -19.98 -3.99 26.74
C GLU A 158 -21.07 -4.23 25.68
N THR A 159 -21.12 -3.44 24.62
CA THR A 159 -22.16 -3.52 23.60
C THR A 159 -21.62 -4.11 22.29
N LYS A 160 -22.42 -5.00 21.69
CA LYS A 160 -22.17 -5.44 20.30
C LYS A 160 -22.67 -4.35 19.35
N ASN A 161 -21.77 -3.74 18.61
CA ASN A 161 -22.09 -2.67 17.67
C ASN A 161 -22.07 -3.23 16.24
N LEU A 162 -23.14 -2.98 15.49
CA LEU A 162 -23.22 -3.27 14.06
C LEU A 162 -23.17 -1.96 13.28
N ILE A 163 -22.18 -1.81 12.42
CA ILE A 163 -22.06 -0.66 11.53
C ILE A 163 -22.43 -1.10 10.12
N CYS A 164 -23.51 -0.54 9.59
CA CYS A 164 -23.97 -0.79 8.22
C CYS A 164 -23.70 0.45 7.35
N GLY A 165 -22.94 0.27 6.27
CA GLY A 165 -22.84 1.27 5.21
C GLY A 165 -24.03 1.11 4.25
N ILE A 166 -24.90 2.13 4.17
CA ILE A 166 -26.13 2.10 3.38
C ILE A 166 -26.06 2.86 2.06
N SER A 167 -24.95 3.49 1.77
CA SER A 167 -24.73 4.13 0.46
C SER A 167 -23.32 3.96 -0.04
N ALA A 168 -23.18 3.55 -1.27
CA ALA A 168 -21.96 3.70 -2.06
C ALA A 168 -22.33 4.59 -3.26
N SER A 169 -21.72 5.72 -3.38
CA SER A 169 -21.83 6.58 -4.57
C SER A 169 -20.73 6.24 -5.56
#